data_0a4caf62b3ac0146ad2315def8dc79c9
#
_entry.id   0a4caf62b3ac0146ad2315def8dc79c9
#
_cell.length_a   1.000
_cell.length_b   1.000
_cell.length_c   1.000
_cell.angle_alpha   90.00
_cell.angle_beta   90.00
_cell.angle_gamma   90.00
#
_symmetry.space_group_name_H-M   'P 1'
#
loop_
_entity.id
_entity.type
_entity.pdbx_description
1 polymer ?
#
loop_
_entity_poly.entity_id
_entity_poly.type
_entity_poly.pdbx_seq_one_letter_code
_entity_poly.pdbx_strand_id
1 'polypeptide(L)'
;ISSAASDVYKRQVMEFVDIAGLVEGASKGEGLGNQFLANIRETEAIIHVVRAFENDDIVHVSGKVSPVDDIEIINTELVLADLSTVEKLYQKSIKNSKSGEKEGILLKNLLEKILPVLEKGESIRQLSFNEEELKILKGFQLLTLKPVLYVANISESGFKDNVFLDEIIEYAKK
;
A
#
# COMPACT_ATOMS: atom_id res chain seq x y z
N ILE A 1 9.95 -42.04 27.04
CA ILE A 1 8.87 -41.92 26.05
C ILE A 1 8.85 -40.45 25.60
N SER A 2 9.45 -40.22 24.45
CA SER A 2 9.50 -38.88 23.82
C SER A 2 8.08 -38.56 23.28
N SER A 3 7.43 -37.57 23.89
CA SER A 3 6.21 -36.97 23.35
C SER A 3 6.60 -36.14 22.13
N ALA A 4 6.42 -36.70 20.95
CA ALA A 4 6.47 -35.94 19.72
C ALA A 4 5.29 -34.97 19.77
N ALA A 5 5.59 -33.68 19.97
CA ALA A 5 4.62 -32.59 19.77
C ALA A 5 4.20 -32.64 18.30
N SER A 6 2.95 -33.06 18.07
CA SER A 6 2.32 -32.97 16.77
C SER A 6 2.18 -31.51 16.41
N ASP A 7 3.01 -31.05 15.50
CA ASP A 7 2.83 -29.74 14.86
C ASP A 7 1.53 -29.77 14.07
N VAL A 8 0.47 -29.27 14.69
CA VAL A 8 -0.81 -29.09 14.01
C VAL A 8 -0.62 -27.92 13.02
N TYR A 9 -0.30 -28.25 11.78
CA TYR A 9 -0.35 -27.31 10.67
C TYR A 9 -1.78 -26.80 10.51
N LYS A 10 -2.05 -25.62 11.05
CA LYS A 10 -3.31 -24.92 10.74
C LYS A 10 -3.24 -24.53 9.26
N ARG A 11 -4.09 -25.16 8.45
CA ARG A 11 -4.28 -24.72 7.07
C ARG A 11 -4.83 -23.31 7.10
N GLN A 12 -4.07 -22.35 6.57
CA GLN A 12 -4.53 -20.99 6.37
C GLN A 12 -5.18 -20.90 4.99
N VAL A 13 -6.31 -20.22 4.92
CA VAL A 13 -6.96 -19.89 3.67
C VAL A 13 -6.47 -18.50 3.27
N MET A 14 -5.97 -18.38 2.04
CA MET A 14 -5.64 -17.11 1.43
C MET A 14 -6.78 -16.73 0.50
N GLU A 15 -7.38 -15.55 0.72
CA GLU A 15 -8.43 -15.00 -0.10
C GLU A 15 -7.84 -13.92 -1.01
N PHE A 16 -8.13 -14.01 -2.31
CA PHE A 16 -7.77 -13.00 -3.29
C PHE A 16 -9.03 -12.23 -3.66
N VAL A 17 -9.00 -10.92 -3.45
CA VAL A 17 -10.08 -10.01 -3.84
C VAL A 17 -9.65 -9.28 -5.09
N ASP A 18 -10.36 -9.50 -6.21
CA ASP A 18 -10.18 -8.71 -7.42
C ASP A 18 -10.80 -7.33 -7.24
N ILE A 19 -9.96 -6.31 -7.41
CA ILE A 19 -10.36 -4.92 -7.25
C ILE A 19 -10.18 -4.24 -8.59
N ALA A 20 -11.25 -3.67 -9.14
CA ALA A 20 -11.21 -2.92 -10.41
C ALA A 20 -10.09 -1.87 -10.39
N GLY A 21 -9.37 -1.73 -11.51
CA GLY A 21 -8.13 -0.94 -11.57
C GLY A 21 -8.25 0.47 -11.00
N LEU A 22 -7.26 0.86 -10.21
CA LEU A 22 -7.12 2.22 -9.69
C LEU A 22 -6.73 3.15 -10.84
N VAL A 23 -7.40 4.29 -10.92
CA VAL A 23 -7.08 5.35 -11.88
C VAL A 23 -6.56 6.57 -11.13
N GLU A 24 -5.78 7.40 -11.84
CA GLU A 24 -5.31 8.69 -11.35
C GLU A 24 -6.49 9.55 -10.85
N GLY A 25 -6.33 10.19 -9.70
CA GLY A 25 -7.37 11.01 -9.07
C GLY A 25 -8.36 10.25 -8.20
N ALA A 26 -8.17 8.95 -7.97
CA ALA A 26 -9.07 8.13 -7.16
C ALA A 26 -9.17 8.62 -5.70
N SER A 27 -8.10 9.18 -5.15
CA SER A 27 -8.06 9.73 -3.79
C SER A 27 -8.86 11.03 -3.64
N LYS A 28 -9.07 11.76 -4.74
CA LYS A 28 -9.83 13.03 -4.78
C LYS A 28 -11.27 12.84 -5.27
N GLY A 29 -11.60 11.65 -5.82
CA GLY A 29 -12.86 11.35 -6.46
C GLY A 29 -14.00 11.10 -5.48
N GLU A 30 -15.20 11.58 -5.82
CA GLU A 30 -16.44 11.10 -5.25
C GLU A 30 -16.84 9.81 -5.99
N GLY A 31 -17.21 8.75 -5.24
CA GLY A 31 -17.77 7.53 -5.83
C GLY A 31 -16.79 6.37 -5.95
N LEU A 32 -16.51 5.89 -7.17
CA LEU A 32 -15.79 4.62 -7.42
C LEU A 32 -14.38 4.58 -6.82
N GLY A 33 -13.62 5.70 -6.84
CA GLY A 33 -12.28 5.75 -6.27
C GLY A 33 -12.26 5.52 -4.76
N ASN A 34 -13.18 6.12 -4.02
CA ASN A 34 -13.30 5.92 -2.58
C ASN A 34 -13.71 4.49 -2.22
N GLN A 35 -14.60 3.89 -3.01
CA GLN A 35 -15.00 2.49 -2.81
C GLN A 35 -13.83 1.54 -3.07
N PHE A 36 -13.03 1.82 -4.10
CA PHE A 36 -11.81 1.09 -4.40
C PHE A 36 -10.82 1.12 -3.23
N LEU A 37 -10.50 2.32 -2.72
CA LEU A 37 -9.59 2.49 -1.58
C LEU A 37 -10.13 1.82 -0.30
N ALA A 38 -11.47 1.80 -0.10
CA ALA A 38 -12.10 1.09 1.00
C ALA A 38 -11.87 -0.42 0.92
N ASN A 39 -12.01 -1.02 -0.27
CA ASN A 39 -11.74 -2.45 -0.47
C ASN A 39 -10.27 -2.79 -0.16
N ILE A 40 -9.32 -1.96 -0.58
CA ILE A 40 -7.90 -2.17 -0.23
C ILE A 40 -7.68 -2.08 1.28
N ARG A 41 -8.37 -1.19 2.00
CA ARG A 41 -8.24 -1.06 3.46
C ARG A 41 -8.56 -2.36 4.19
N GLU A 42 -9.49 -3.15 3.69
CA GLU A 42 -9.93 -4.42 4.30
C GLU A 42 -8.94 -5.58 4.05
N THR A 43 -7.98 -5.45 3.13
CA THR A 43 -6.98 -6.50 2.84
C THR A 43 -5.76 -6.39 3.74
N GLU A 44 -5.00 -7.49 3.90
CA GLU A 44 -3.77 -7.51 4.68
C GLU A 44 -2.52 -7.16 3.84
N ALA A 45 -2.59 -7.35 2.52
CA ALA A 45 -1.50 -7.10 1.57
C ALA A 45 -2.06 -6.68 0.22
N ILE A 46 -1.22 -6.09 -0.61
CA ILE A 46 -1.57 -5.64 -1.97
C ILE A 46 -0.76 -6.45 -2.98
N ILE A 47 -1.44 -6.99 -3.99
CA ILE A 47 -0.80 -7.54 -5.18
C ILE A 47 -1.02 -6.54 -6.31
N HIS A 48 0.06 -5.90 -6.74
CA HIS A 48 0.04 -4.92 -7.82
C HIS A 48 0.46 -5.59 -9.12
N VAL A 49 -0.50 -5.85 -10.00
CA VAL A 49 -0.25 -6.41 -11.33
C VAL A 49 0.10 -5.29 -12.28
N VAL A 50 1.31 -5.34 -12.82
CA VAL A 50 1.89 -4.28 -13.67
C VAL A 50 2.10 -4.80 -15.08
N ARG A 51 1.63 -4.07 -16.09
CA ARG A 51 1.83 -4.41 -17.49
C ARG A 51 3.29 -4.21 -17.89
N ALA A 52 3.93 -5.28 -18.41
CA ALA A 52 5.33 -5.28 -18.85
C ALA A 52 5.46 -5.84 -20.27
N PHE A 53 4.54 -5.47 -21.18
CA PHE A 53 4.56 -5.85 -22.59
C PHE A 53 3.92 -4.76 -23.44
N GLU A 54 4.37 -4.64 -24.69
CA GLU A 54 3.73 -3.82 -25.71
C GLU A 54 2.70 -4.66 -26.50
N ASN A 55 1.58 -4.03 -26.81
CA ASN A 55 0.57 -4.61 -27.70
C ASN A 55 -0.23 -3.45 -28.32
N ASP A 56 -0.17 -3.33 -29.64
CA ASP A 56 -0.81 -2.26 -30.41
C ASP A 56 -2.36 -2.34 -30.35
N ASP A 57 -2.91 -3.54 -30.11
CA ASP A 57 -4.35 -3.74 -29.97
C ASP A 57 -4.91 -3.31 -28.61
N ILE A 58 -4.05 -3.06 -27.62
CA ILE A 58 -4.44 -2.68 -26.26
C ILE A 58 -3.97 -1.26 -25.96
N VAL A 59 -4.91 -0.32 -26.01
CA VAL A 59 -4.63 1.09 -25.71
C VAL A 59 -4.13 1.22 -24.26
N HIS A 60 -2.98 1.90 -24.07
CA HIS A 60 -2.50 2.31 -22.76
C HIS A 60 -3.08 3.68 -22.42
N VAL A 61 -3.45 3.92 -21.15
CA VAL A 61 -4.08 5.17 -20.69
C VAL A 61 -3.19 6.39 -20.99
N SER A 62 -1.87 6.25 -20.83
CA SER A 62 -0.89 7.30 -21.13
C SER A 62 -0.35 7.27 -22.57
N GLY A 63 -0.82 6.37 -23.42
CA GLY A 63 -0.36 6.20 -24.83
C GLY A 63 1.00 5.51 -24.98
N LYS A 64 1.74 5.25 -23.89
CA LYS A 64 3.01 4.52 -23.87
C LYS A 64 3.07 3.63 -22.63
N VAL A 65 3.57 2.41 -22.80
CA VAL A 65 3.80 1.50 -21.67
C VAL A 65 5.00 2.01 -20.85
N SER A 66 4.78 2.32 -19.58
CA SER A 66 5.80 2.73 -18.62
C SER A 66 5.46 2.11 -17.25
N PRO A 67 5.97 0.91 -16.97
CA PRO A 67 5.61 0.18 -15.75
C PRO A 67 5.89 0.93 -14.46
N VAL A 68 7.01 1.66 -14.42
CA VAL A 68 7.40 2.43 -13.23
C VAL A 68 6.45 3.61 -13.02
N ASP A 69 6.08 4.34 -14.08
CA ASP A 69 5.12 5.44 -13.98
C ASP A 69 3.75 4.93 -13.51
N ASP A 70 3.31 3.76 -14.02
CA ASP A 70 2.06 3.14 -13.59
C ASP A 70 2.09 2.76 -12.10
N ILE A 71 3.22 2.23 -11.61
CA ILE A 71 3.42 1.94 -10.18
C ILE A 71 3.39 3.24 -9.36
N GLU A 72 4.05 4.28 -9.81
CA GLU A 72 4.15 5.58 -9.12
C GLU A 72 2.79 6.28 -9.03
N ILE A 73 1.96 6.21 -10.07
CA ILE A 73 0.59 6.73 -10.06
C ILE A 73 -0.22 6.06 -8.94
N ILE A 74 -0.20 4.74 -8.88
CA ILE A 74 -0.94 4.00 -7.86
C ILE A 74 -0.40 4.31 -6.45
N ASN A 75 0.91 4.29 -6.26
CA ASN A 75 1.52 4.62 -4.98
C ASN A 75 1.16 6.04 -4.53
N THR A 76 1.13 7.00 -5.44
CA THR A 76 0.72 8.37 -5.16
C THR A 76 -0.71 8.44 -4.64
N GLU A 77 -1.65 7.72 -5.27
CA GLU A 77 -3.04 7.67 -4.81
C GLU A 77 -3.19 7.06 -3.40
N LEU A 78 -2.42 5.99 -3.11
CA LEU A 78 -2.41 5.39 -1.78
C LEU A 78 -1.84 6.36 -0.72
N VAL A 79 -0.77 7.07 -1.04
CA VAL A 79 -0.16 8.08 -0.17
C VAL A 79 -1.12 9.23 0.10
N LEU A 80 -1.77 9.77 -0.92
CA LEU A 80 -2.74 10.87 -0.77
C LEU A 80 -3.94 10.47 0.10
N ALA A 81 -4.43 9.23 -0.06
CA ALA A 81 -5.52 8.70 0.76
C ALA A 81 -5.10 8.55 2.25
N ASP A 82 -3.87 8.10 2.50
CA ASP A 82 -3.34 7.98 3.85
C ASP A 82 -3.03 9.35 4.45
N LEU A 83 -2.47 10.28 3.67
CA LEU A 83 -2.21 11.66 4.11
C LEU A 83 -3.50 12.31 4.63
N SER A 84 -4.59 12.25 3.85
CA SER A 84 -5.90 12.77 4.27
C SER A 84 -6.41 12.13 5.57
N THR A 85 -6.15 10.83 5.76
CA THR A 85 -6.54 10.09 6.97
C THR A 85 -5.69 10.55 8.16
N VAL A 86 -4.36 10.60 7.98
CA VAL A 86 -3.40 10.95 9.03
C VAL A 86 -3.56 12.41 9.49
N GLU A 87 -3.80 13.34 8.57
CA GLU A 87 -4.08 14.73 8.92
C GLU A 87 -5.31 14.87 9.85
N LYS A 88 -6.41 14.18 9.52
CA LYS A 88 -7.62 14.18 10.36
C LYS A 88 -7.36 13.60 11.75
N LEU A 89 -6.61 12.50 11.82
CA LEU A 89 -6.20 11.86 13.07
C LEU A 89 -5.29 12.79 13.89
N TYR A 90 -4.34 13.45 13.24
CA TYR A 90 -3.43 14.38 13.89
C TYR A 90 -4.17 15.57 14.53
N GLN A 91 -5.12 16.18 13.81
CA GLN A 91 -5.93 17.25 14.35
C GLN A 91 -6.75 16.82 15.57
N LYS A 92 -7.25 15.57 15.59
CA LYS A 92 -7.91 15.00 16.78
C LYS A 92 -6.92 14.74 17.91
N SER A 93 -5.73 14.22 17.61
CA SER A 93 -4.72 13.90 18.62
C SER A 93 -4.23 15.14 19.36
N ILE A 94 -4.08 16.28 18.68
CA ILE A 94 -3.72 17.57 19.32
C ILE A 94 -4.74 17.97 20.38
N LYS A 95 -6.04 17.75 20.12
CA LYS A 95 -7.09 18.07 21.09
C LYS A 95 -7.03 17.14 22.30
N ASN A 96 -6.84 15.84 22.05
CA ASN A 96 -6.83 14.81 23.09
C ASN A 96 -5.54 14.82 23.92
N SER A 97 -4.38 15.17 23.34
CA SER A 97 -3.11 15.25 24.07
C SER A 97 -3.10 16.34 25.13
N LYS A 98 -3.98 17.34 25.05
CA LYS A 98 -4.16 18.38 26.08
C LYS A 98 -4.75 17.86 27.38
N SER A 99 -5.42 16.68 27.36
CA SER A 99 -5.94 16.03 28.56
C SER A 99 -4.87 15.28 29.37
N GLY A 100 -3.64 15.16 28.83
CA GLY A 100 -2.52 14.49 29.52
C GLY A 100 -2.56 12.97 29.48
N GLU A 101 -3.46 12.36 28.72
CA GLU A 101 -3.55 10.91 28.57
C GLU A 101 -2.35 10.37 27.77
N LYS A 102 -1.69 9.34 28.33
CA LYS A 102 -0.50 8.72 27.72
C LYS A 102 -0.75 8.27 26.27
N GLU A 103 -1.91 7.67 26.03
CA GLU A 103 -2.29 7.19 24.69
C GLU A 103 -2.41 8.33 23.68
N GLY A 104 -2.97 9.48 24.10
CA GLY A 104 -3.09 10.66 23.26
C GLY A 104 -1.73 11.26 22.88
N ILE A 105 -0.78 11.25 23.81
CA ILE A 105 0.59 11.73 23.57
C ILE A 105 1.32 10.77 22.64
N LEU A 106 1.22 9.45 22.87
CA LEU A 106 1.86 8.43 22.03
C LEU A 106 1.33 8.50 20.60
N LEU A 107 0.02 8.58 20.43
CA LEU A 107 -0.61 8.73 19.11
C LEU A 107 -0.12 9.98 18.40
N LYS A 108 -0.10 11.13 19.11
CA LYS A 108 0.38 12.38 18.52
C LYS A 108 1.81 12.24 18.00
N ASN A 109 2.73 11.72 18.81
CA ASN A 109 4.14 11.54 18.46
C ASN A 109 4.29 10.60 17.25
N LEU A 110 3.48 9.53 17.19
CA LEU A 110 3.47 8.58 16.09
C LEU A 110 3.02 9.25 14.79
N LEU A 111 1.97 10.06 14.84
CA LEU A 111 1.47 10.78 13.68
C LEU A 111 2.46 11.88 13.21
N GLU A 112 3.17 12.53 14.12
CA GLU A 112 4.26 13.48 13.81
C GLU A 112 5.46 12.80 13.12
N LYS A 113 5.70 11.51 13.38
CA LYS A 113 6.71 10.70 12.67
C LYS A 113 6.27 10.34 11.24
N ILE A 114 4.98 10.08 11.03
CA ILE A 114 4.41 9.61 9.77
C ILE A 114 4.14 10.76 8.80
N LEU A 115 3.57 11.84 9.28
CA LEU A 115 3.06 12.93 8.46
C LEU A 115 4.10 13.48 7.46
N PRO A 116 5.35 13.79 7.88
CA PRO A 116 6.36 14.33 6.96
C PRO A 116 6.76 13.38 5.82
N VAL A 117 6.60 12.06 6.02
CA VAL A 117 6.89 11.04 5.01
C VAL A 117 5.80 11.05 3.95
N LEU A 118 4.54 11.06 4.37
CA LEU A 118 3.40 11.14 3.45
C LEU A 118 3.36 12.48 2.70
N GLU A 119 3.72 13.59 3.34
CA GLU A 119 3.81 14.92 2.70
C GLU A 119 4.86 14.97 1.59
N LYS A 120 5.91 14.16 1.68
CA LYS A 120 6.92 13.99 0.61
C LYS A 120 6.46 13.06 -0.52
N GLY A 121 5.29 12.46 -0.42
CA GLY A 121 4.82 11.46 -1.38
C GLY A 121 5.40 10.08 -1.16
N GLU A 122 5.99 9.80 0.01
CA GLU A 122 6.64 8.54 0.32
C GLU A 122 5.73 7.60 1.13
N SER A 123 5.94 6.30 0.94
CA SER A 123 5.21 5.25 1.65
C SER A 123 5.75 5.05 3.06
N ILE A 124 4.86 4.89 4.06
CA ILE A 124 5.28 4.71 5.46
C ILE A 124 5.83 3.32 5.77
N ARG A 125 5.74 2.34 4.85
CA ARG A 125 6.32 1.01 5.03
C ARG A 125 7.84 1.01 5.17
N GLN A 126 8.51 2.07 4.71
CA GLN A 126 9.95 2.26 4.90
C GLN A 126 10.34 2.68 6.32
N LEU A 127 9.38 3.10 7.14
CA LEU A 127 9.63 3.46 8.53
C LEU A 127 9.69 2.22 9.42
N SER A 128 10.54 2.28 10.43
CA SER A 128 10.57 1.25 11.48
C SER A 128 9.62 1.64 12.60
N PHE A 129 8.77 0.70 13.01
CA PHE A 129 7.82 0.85 14.11
C PHE A 129 8.06 -0.22 15.16
N ASN A 130 7.89 0.13 16.43
CA ASN A 130 7.87 -0.84 17.51
C ASN A 130 6.49 -1.53 17.63
N GLU A 131 6.39 -2.55 18.48
CA GLU A 131 5.15 -3.33 18.62
C GLU A 131 3.94 -2.51 19.10
N GLU A 132 4.17 -1.52 19.96
CA GLU A 132 3.13 -0.63 20.49
C GLU A 132 2.63 0.32 19.39
N GLU A 133 3.54 0.90 18.61
CA GLU A 133 3.22 1.71 17.43
C GLU A 133 2.44 0.91 16.40
N LEU A 134 2.85 -0.33 16.09
CA LEU A 134 2.15 -1.19 15.14
C LEU A 134 0.73 -1.55 15.58
N LYS A 135 0.51 -1.78 16.90
CA LYS A 135 -0.84 -2.00 17.42
C LYS A 135 -1.77 -0.80 17.20
N ILE A 136 -1.25 0.41 17.39
CA ILE A 136 -2.00 1.64 17.16
C ILE A 136 -2.29 1.80 15.65
N LEU A 137 -1.29 1.61 14.80
CA LEU A 137 -1.40 1.78 13.34
C LEU A 137 -2.38 0.79 12.71
N LYS A 138 -2.45 -0.43 13.24
CA LYS A 138 -3.38 -1.46 12.75
C LYS A 138 -4.84 -0.98 12.80
N GLY A 139 -5.20 -0.17 13.79
CA GLY A 139 -6.55 0.40 13.91
C GLY A 139 -6.90 1.42 12.83
N PHE A 140 -5.91 2.00 12.13
CA PHE A 140 -6.14 3.02 11.11
C PHE A 140 -6.16 2.48 9.68
N GLN A 141 -5.79 1.21 9.49
CA GLN A 141 -5.81 0.53 8.20
C GLN A 141 -5.11 1.34 7.08
N LEU A 142 -3.93 1.90 7.40
CA LEU A 142 -3.17 2.71 6.44
C LEU A 142 -2.71 1.85 5.27
N LEU A 143 -2.97 2.36 4.06
CA LEU A 143 -2.72 1.65 2.79
C LEU A 143 -1.23 1.50 2.52
N THR A 144 -0.46 2.55 2.79
CA THR A 144 0.98 2.60 2.54
C THR A 144 1.80 1.84 3.59
N LEU A 145 1.16 1.31 4.65
CA LEU A 145 1.78 0.39 5.61
C LEU A 145 1.72 -1.06 5.16
N LYS A 146 0.78 -1.39 4.28
CA LYS A 146 0.57 -2.76 3.80
C LYS A 146 1.76 -3.24 2.95
N PRO A 147 2.17 -4.51 3.06
CA PRO A 147 3.15 -5.10 2.15
C PRO A 147 2.59 -5.13 0.73
N VAL A 148 3.46 -4.89 -0.25
CA VAL A 148 3.13 -4.91 -1.67
C VAL A 148 3.96 -5.97 -2.38
N LEU A 149 3.30 -6.80 -3.17
CA LEU A 149 3.91 -7.73 -4.11
C LEU A 149 3.67 -7.22 -5.54
N TYR A 150 4.74 -6.94 -6.28
CA TYR A 150 4.64 -6.60 -7.70
C TYR A 150 4.62 -7.87 -8.55
N VAL A 151 3.64 -7.96 -9.45
CA VAL A 151 3.50 -9.04 -10.41
C VAL A 151 3.59 -8.45 -11.81
N ALA A 152 4.69 -8.71 -12.52
CA ALA A 152 4.86 -8.27 -13.89
C ALA A 152 4.01 -9.13 -14.83
N ASN A 153 3.04 -8.53 -15.51
CA ASN A 153 2.28 -9.15 -16.58
C ASN A 153 3.07 -9.02 -17.87
N ILE A 154 3.61 -10.13 -18.38
CA ILE A 154 4.47 -10.22 -19.55
C ILE A 154 3.83 -11.06 -20.66
N SER A 155 4.29 -10.88 -21.91
CA SER A 155 3.95 -11.78 -23.01
C SER A 155 4.65 -13.14 -22.86
N GLU A 156 4.20 -14.17 -23.56
CA GLU A 156 4.83 -15.51 -23.53
C GLU A 156 6.33 -15.48 -23.87
N SER A 157 6.76 -14.59 -24.76
CA SER A 157 8.18 -14.39 -25.13
C SER A 157 8.92 -13.42 -24.21
N GLY A 158 8.23 -12.75 -23.28
CA GLY A 158 8.76 -11.64 -22.49
C GLY A 158 9.58 -12.02 -21.25
N PHE A 159 10.02 -13.29 -21.11
CA PHE A 159 10.85 -13.74 -20.00
C PHE A 159 12.34 -13.42 -20.18
N LYS A 160 12.78 -13.08 -21.38
CA LYS A 160 14.17 -12.75 -21.69
C LYS A 160 14.23 -11.39 -22.39
N ASP A 161 15.28 -10.64 -22.09
CA ASP A 161 15.58 -9.35 -22.71
C ASP A 161 14.41 -8.35 -22.64
N ASN A 162 13.66 -8.35 -21.52
CA ASN A 162 12.52 -7.48 -21.30
C ASN A 162 12.89 -6.31 -20.37
N VAL A 163 13.11 -5.15 -20.98
CA VAL A 163 13.49 -3.92 -20.28
C VAL A 163 12.45 -3.53 -19.23
N PHE A 164 11.15 -3.70 -19.51
CA PHE A 164 10.08 -3.39 -18.55
C PHE A 164 10.11 -4.29 -17.32
N LEU A 165 10.43 -5.57 -17.51
CA LEU A 165 10.59 -6.51 -16.40
C LEU A 165 11.78 -6.11 -15.52
N ASP A 166 12.90 -5.73 -16.13
CA ASP A 166 14.09 -5.28 -15.42
C ASP A 166 13.82 -4.00 -14.62
N GLU A 167 13.08 -3.05 -15.17
CA GLU A 167 12.64 -1.82 -14.48
C GLU A 167 11.79 -2.13 -13.24
N ILE A 168 10.82 -3.06 -13.35
CA ILE A 168 9.98 -3.48 -12.21
C ILE A 168 10.83 -4.16 -11.13
N ILE A 169 11.76 -5.03 -11.52
CA ILE A 169 12.67 -5.72 -10.58
C ILE A 169 13.53 -4.72 -9.82
N GLU A 170 14.10 -3.73 -10.51
CA GLU A 170 14.90 -2.69 -9.86
C GLU A 170 14.07 -1.78 -8.95
N TYR A 171 12.84 -1.49 -9.35
CA TYR A 171 11.91 -0.73 -8.51
C TYR A 171 11.54 -1.49 -7.22
N ALA A 172 11.27 -2.78 -7.33
CA ALA A 172 10.86 -3.61 -6.21
C ALA A 172 11.97 -3.87 -5.16
N LYS A 173 13.23 -3.55 -5.48
CA LYS A 173 14.38 -3.67 -4.55
C LYS A 173 14.53 -2.44 -3.62
N LYS A 174 13.88 -1.33 -3.95
CA LYS A 174 13.91 -0.07 -3.16
C LYS A 174 12.96 -0.14 -1.98
#